data_755f1a5640ec2188ee051fe595370e82
#
_entry.id   755f1a5640ec2188ee051fe595370e82
#
_cell.length_a   1.000
_cell.length_b   1.000
_cell.length_c   1.000
_cell.angle_alpha   90.00
_cell.angle_beta   90.00
_cell.angle_gamma   90.00
#
_symmetry.space_group_name_H-M   'P 1'
#
loop_
_entity.id
_entity.type
_entity.pdbx_description
1 polymer ?
#
loop_
_entity_poly.entity_id
_entity_poly.type
_entity_poly.pdbx_seq_one_letter_code
_entity_poly.pdbx_strand_id
1 'polypeptide(L)'
;MPVVPKTSGTSDNSAAPSTITGPDFRAWLDHEALALGFDRLRIADTDLGQAPERLRAWLAAGYHGEMGYMERHAALRTNLELLQPGVARVICVSMNYAPDLNIDAEWDRIASPGEAVISVYARGRDYHKVLRGRLQELATRI
;
A
#
# COMPACT_ATOMS: atom_id res chain seq x y z
N MET A 1 -21.88 -31.00 37.80
CA MET A 1 -20.91 -30.15 37.10
C MET A 1 -20.61 -30.80 35.73
N PRO A 2 -21.06 -30.25 34.63
CA PRO A 2 -20.74 -30.80 33.30
C PRO A 2 -19.41 -30.23 32.81
N VAL A 3 -18.55 -31.13 32.34
CA VAL A 3 -17.21 -30.87 31.79
C VAL A 3 -17.41 -30.33 30.36
N VAL A 4 -16.92 -29.12 30.09
CA VAL A 4 -16.91 -28.51 28.77
C VAL A 4 -15.71 -29.09 28.00
N PRO A 5 -15.89 -29.63 26.77
CA PRO A 5 -14.77 -30.10 25.98
C PRO A 5 -14.00 -28.88 25.41
N LYS A 6 -12.67 -28.91 25.58
CA LYS A 6 -11.74 -27.98 24.92
C LYS A 6 -11.78 -28.25 23.42
N THR A 7 -12.27 -27.28 22.64
CA THR A 7 -12.11 -27.26 21.20
C THR A 7 -10.65 -26.99 20.89
N SER A 8 -10.01 -27.94 20.26
CA SER A 8 -8.67 -27.87 19.67
C SER A 8 -8.62 -26.76 18.62
N GLY A 9 -7.71 -25.81 18.80
CA GLY A 9 -7.47 -24.74 17.85
C GLY A 9 -7.06 -25.30 16.48
N THR A 10 -7.81 -24.93 15.49
CA THR A 10 -7.47 -25.13 14.09
C THR A 10 -6.28 -24.21 13.80
N SER A 11 -5.14 -24.79 13.48
CA SER A 11 -3.98 -24.08 12.94
C SER A 11 -4.38 -23.56 11.55
N ASP A 12 -4.59 -22.25 11.49
CA ASP A 12 -4.85 -21.53 10.24
C ASP A 12 -3.56 -21.54 9.41
N ASN A 13 -3.48 -22.47 8.47
CA ASN A 13 -2.36 -22.60 7.54
C ASN A 13 -2.62 -21.63 6.37
N SER A 14 -2.31 -20.34 6.56
CA SER A 14 -2.57 -19.26 5.61
C SER A 14 -1.58 -19.19 4.44
N ALA A 15 -0.84 -20.28 4.15
CA ALA A 15 0.00 -20.33 2.97
C ALA A 15 -0.86 -20.52 1.71
N ALA A 16 -0.50 -19.80 0.63
CA ALA A 16 -1.17 -19.99 -0.67
C ALA A 16 -1.12 -21.46 -1.08
N PRO A 17 -2.23 -22.05 -1.46
CA PRO A 17 -2.23 -23.44 -1.94
C PRO A 17 -1.41 -23.53 -3.22
N SER A 18 -0.55 -24.51 -3.30
CA SER A 18 0.51 -24.72 -4.32
C SER A 18 0.01 -24.81 -5.78
N THR A 19 -1.28 -24.61 -6.07
CA THR A 19 -1.90 -24.81 -7.38
C THR A 19 -3.09 -23.88 -7.66
N ILE A 20 -3.17 -22.68 -7.05
CA ILE A 20 -4.20 -21.70 -7.45
C ILE A 20 -3.71 -20.93 -8.67
N THR A 21 -4.50 -20.90 -9.74
CA THR A 21 -4.22 -20.16 -10.97
C THR A 21 -5.42 -19.30 -11.39
N GLY A 22 -5.14 -18.20 -12.07
CA GLY A 22 -6.18 -17.38 -12.69
C GLY A 22 -7.13 -16.68 -11.70
N PRO A 23 -8.46 -16.82 -11.92
CA PRO A 23 -9.48 -16.12 -11.14
C PRO A 23 -9.45 -16.47 -9.64
N ASP A 24 -9.16 -17.71 -9.30
CA ASP A 24 -9.12 -18.18 -7.90
C ASP A 24 -7.94 -17.54 -7.13
N PHE A 25 -6.77 -17.43 -7.77
CA PHE A 25 -5.63 -16.74 -7.19
C PHE A 25 -5.94 -15.25 -6.95
N ARG A 26 -6.64 -14.62 -7.88
CA ARG A 26 -7.02 -13.24 -7.75
C ARG A 26 -7.97 -13.03 -6.57
N ALA A 27 -9.00 -13.86 -6.43
CA ALA A 27 -9.95 -13.80 -5.33
C ALA A 27 -9.28 -14.04 -3.97
N TRP A 28 -8.38 -15.01 -3.91
CA TRP A 28 -7.56 -15.27 -2.72
C TRP A 28 -6.70 -14.07 -2.36
N LEU A 29 -6.01 -13.48 -3.32
CA LEU A 29 -5.14 -12.32 -3.11
C LEU A 29 -5.92 -11.08 -2.60
N ASP A 30 -7.13 -10.83 -3.16
CA ASP A 30 -8.02 -9.78 -2.69
C ASP A 30 -8.46 -10.03 -1.24
N HIS A 31 -8.77 -11.28 -0.88
CA HIS A 31 -9.13 -11.68 0.48
C HIS A 31 -7.97 -11.46 1.46
N GLU A 32 -6.75 -11.90 1.11
CA GLU A 32 -5.57 -11.72 1.95
C GLU A 32 -5.23 -10.23 2.17
N ALA A 33 -5.35 -9.42 1.12
CA ALA A 33 -5.14 -7.98 1.24
C ALA A 33 -6.16 -7.32 2.20
N LEU A 34 -7.43 -7.68 2.09
CA LEU A 34 -8.48 -7.20 3.01
C LEU A 34 -8.21 -7.65 4.45
N ALA A 35 -7.84 -8.91 4.66
CA ALA A 35 -7.51 -9.45 5.99
C ALA A 35 -6.34 -8.71 6.65
N LEU A 36 -5.40 -8.19 5.84
CA LEU A 36 -4.28 -7.36 6.30
C LEU A 36 -4.65 -5.87 6.47
N GLY A 37 -5.91 -5.50 6.20
CA GLY A 37 -6.43 -4.16 6.37
C GLY A 37 -6.07 -3.21 5.24
N PHE A 38 -5.90 -3.72 4.02
CA PHE A 38 -5.93 -2.92 2.81
C PHE A 38 -7.38 -2.80 2.30
N ASP A 39 -7.75 -1.65 1.77
CA ASP A 39 -9.11 -1.43 1.24
C ASP A 39 -9.25 -1.97 -0.18
N ARG A 40 -8.18 -1.92 -0.95
CA ARG A 40 -8.18 -2.33 -2.36
C ARG A 40 -6.84 -2.91 -2.76
N LEU A 41 -6.91 -3.86 -3.70
CA LEU A 41 -5.76 -4.40 -4.41
C LEU A 41 -6.01 -4.32 -5.92
N ARG A 42 -4.96 -4.01 -6.68
CA ARG A 42 -4.95 -4.05 -8.14
C ARG A 42 -3.65 -4.66 -8.63
N ILE A 43 -3.71 -5.31 -9.77
CA ILE A 43 -2.54 -5.85 -10.45
C ILE A 43 -2.37 -5.04 -11.72
N ALA A 44 -1.22 -4.42 -11.89
CA ALA A 44 -0.81 -3.69 -13.08
C ALA A 44 0.25 -4.49 -13.86
N ASP A 45 0.37 -4.23 -15.13
CA ASP A 45 1.52 -4.65 -15.92
C ASP A 45 2.74 -3.74 -15.65
N THR A 46 3.80 -3.96 -16.39
CA THR A 46 5.05 -3.20 -16.26
C THR A 46 5.19 -2.11 -17.31
N ASP A 47 4.19 -1.95 -18.19
CA ASP A 47 4.15 -0.85 -19.15
C ASP A 47 3.77 0.46 -18.47
N LEU A 48 4.72 1.37 -18.40
CA LEU A 48 4.54 2.69 -17.79
C LEU A 48 3.98 3.73 -18.78
N GLY A 49 3.76 3.35 -20.04
CA GLY A 49 3.27 4.25 -21.09
C GLY A 49 4.10 5.54 -21.17
N GLN A 50 3.45 6.68 -21.07
CA GLN A 50 4.09 8.02 -21.15
C GLN A 50 4.67 8.52 -19.81
N ALA A 51 4.55 7.78 -18.72
CA ALA A 51 5.00 8.25 -17.41
C ALA A 51 6.52 8.54 -17.35
N PRO A 52 7.40 7.76 -18.00
CA PRO A 52 8.83 8.06 -18.07
C PRO A 52 9.15 9.42 -18.70
N GLU A 53 8.53 9.75 -19.83
CA GLU A 53 8.74 11.03 -20.52
C GLU A 53 8.22 12.20 -19.68
N ARG A 54 7.06 12.04 -19.07
CA ARG A 54 6.46 13.07 -18.19
C ARG A 54 7.34 13.33 -16.97
N LEU A 55 7.90 12.28 -16.35
CA LEU A 55 8.83 12.43 -15.23
C LEU A 55 10.10 13.17 -15.66
N ARG A 56 10.70 12.82 -16.81
CA ARG A 56 11.88 13.52 -17.32
C ARG A 56 11.62 14.98 -17.58
N ALA A 57 10.49 15.30 -18.23
CA ALA A 57 10.08 16.69 -18.49
C ALA A 57 9.87 17.48 -17.20
N TRP A 58 9.24 16.88 -16.21
CA TRP A 58 8.99 17.47 -14.88
C TRP A 58 10.31 17.75 -14.14
N LEU A 59 11.27 16.81 -14.18
CA LEU A 59 12.60 16.99 -13.60
C LEU A 59 13.39 18.10 -14.32
N ALA A 60 13.38 18.08 -15.68
CA ALA A 60 14.07 19.08 -16.50
C ALA A 60 13.53 20.51 -16.27
N ALA A 61 12.26 20.65 -15.94
CA ALA A 61 11.64 21.92 -15.56
C ALA A 61 11.95 22.36 -14.13
N GLY A 62 12.69 21.56 -13.34
CA GLY A 62 13.03 21.88 -11.96
C GLY A 62 11.86 21.82 -10.97
N TYR A 63 10.74 21.21 -11.35
CA TYR A 63 9.52 21.16 -10.51
C TYR A 63 9.69 20.30 -9.26
N HIS A 64 10.73 19.50 -9.19
CA HIS A 64 11.07 18.72 -7.99
C HIS A 64 11.66 19.57 -6.84
N GLY A 65 12.02 20.85 -7.10
CA GLY A 65 12.58 21.73 -6.10
C GLY A 65 13.79 21.11 -5.38
N GLU A 66 13.74 21.07 -4.06
CA GLU A 66 14.81 20.48 -3.22
C GLU A 66 14.75 18.96 -3.08
N MET A 67 13.77 18.28 -3.72
CA MET A 67 13.62 16.83 -3.65
C MET A 67 14.64 16.10 -4.57
N GLY A 68 15.94 16.31 -4.36
CA GLY A 68 17.01 15.74 -5.19
C GLY A 68 17.01 14.21 -5.28
N TYR A 69 16.32 13.51 -4.38
CA TYR A 69 16.11 12.06 -4.48
C TYR A 69 15.24 11.65 -5.67
N MET A 70 14.41 12.55 -6.19
CA MET A 70 13.58 12.31 -7.38
C MET A 70 14.46 12.16 -8.61
N GLU A 71 15.46 13.04 -8.77
CA GLU A 71 16.43 13.00 -9.86
C GLU A 71 17.37 11.79 -9.74
N ARG A 72 17.97 11.58 -8.56
CA ARG A 72 18.91 10.47 -8.31
C ARG A 72 18.32 9.09 -8.61
N HIS A 73 17.03 8.91 -8.44
CA HIS A 73 16.35 7.63 -8.65
C HIS A 73 15.44 7.63 -9.88
N ALA A 74 15.60 8.59 -10.80
CA ALA A 74 14.78 8.70 -11.99
C ALA A 74 14.85 7.44 -12.88
N ALA A 75 16.02 6.85 -13.04
CA ALA A 75 16.21 5.63 -13.83
C ALA A 75 15.38 4.45 -13.28
N LEU A 76 15.39 4.24 -11.96
CA LEU A 76 14.62 3.17 -11.30
C LEU A 76 13.10 3.42 -11.38
N ARG A 77 12.68 4.69 -11.41
CA ARG A 77 11.26 5.08 -11.52
C ARG A 77 10.72 4.94 -12.94
N THR A 78 11.61 4.97 -13.92
CA THR A 78 11.24 4.91 -15.34
C THR A 78 11.47 3.54 -15.97
N ASN A 79 12.07 2.61 -15.24
CA ASN A 79 12.34 1.26 -15.71
C ASN A 79 12.26 0.27 -14.55
N LEU A 80 11.16 -0.48 -14.47
CA LEU A 80 10.91 -1.45 -13.41
C LEU A 80 11.88 -2.64 -13.46
N GLU A 81 12.40 -2.99 -14.62
CA GLU A 81 13.40 -4.06 -14.79
C GLU A 81 14.71 -3.73 -14.06
N LEU A 82 15.08 -2.44 -13.98
CA LEU A 82 16.22 -2.01 -13.18
C LEU A 82 15.98 -2.11 -11.68
N LEU A 83 14.72 -2.01 -11.25
CA LEU A 83 14.33 -2.15 -9.85
C LEU A 83 14.27 -3.62 -9.43
N GLN A 84 13.67 -4.44 -10.26
CA GLN A 84 13.48 -5.88 -10.04
C GLN A 84 13.59 -6.64 -11.36
N PRO A 85 14.73 -7.27 -11.64
CA PRO A 85 14.90 -8.08 -12.85
C PRO A 85 13.84 -9.18 -12.96
N GLY A 86 13.26 -9.34 -14.15
CA GLY A 86 12.23 -10.34 -14.42
C GLY A 86 10.83 -9.98 -13.88
N VAL A 87 10.60 -8.73 -13.45
CA VAL A 87 9.28 -8.29 -12.98
C VAL A 87 8.23 -8.40 -14.09
N ALA A 88 7.17 -9.18 -13.85
CA ALA A 88 6.08 -9.37 -14.80
C ALA A 88 4.82 -8.57 -14.44
N ARG A 89 4.59 -8.31 -13.16
CA ARG A 89 3.40 -7.62 -12.64
C ARG A 89 3.74 -6.81 -11.41
N VAL A 90 2.93 -5.77 -11.15
CA VAL A 90 3.01 -4.95 -9.94
C VAL A 90 1.70 -5.08 -9.17
N ILE A 91 1.79 -5.51 -7.92
CA ILE A 91 0.64 -5.53 -7.00
C ILE A 91 0.57 -4.18 -6.31
N CYS A 92 -0.51 -3.45 -6.54
CA CYS A 92 -0.77 -2.15 -5.93
C CYS A 92 -1.87 -2.30 -4.87
N VAL A 93 -1.64 -1.74 -3.69
CA VAL A 93 -2.62 -1.73 -2.60
C VAL A 93 -2.93 -0.31 -2.16
N SER A 94 -4.14 -0.10 -1.64
CA SER A 94 -4.50 1.15 -0.98
C SER A 94 -5.00 0.89 0.43
N MET A 95 -4.76 1.84 1.33
CA MET A 95 -5.24 1.82 2.70
C MET A 95 -5.78 3.20 3.06
N ASN A 96 -7.02 3.23 3.57
CA ASN A 96 -7.58 4.46 4.09
C ASN A 96 -6.95 4.79 5.45
N TYR A 97 -6.44 6.00 5.60
CA TYR A 97 -5.85 6.48 6.84
C TYR A 97 -6.81 7.35 7.68
N ALA A 98 -8.02 7.57 7.19
CA ALA A 98 -9.01 8.45 7.81
C ALA A 98 -10.45 7.88 7.71
N PRO A 99 -10.72 6.62 8.15
CA PRO A 99 -12.03 5.99 7.96
C PRO A 99 -13.16 6.73 8.69
N ASP A 100 -12.85 7.32 9.84
CA ASP A 100 -13.82 7.97 10.74
C ASP A 100 -13.66 9.50 10.75
N LEU A 101 -13.06 10.09 9.71
CA LEU A 101 -12.78 11.51 9.66
C LEU A 101 -14.08 12.31 9.42
N ASN A 102 -14.41 13.20 10.35
CA ASN A 102 -15.40 14.24 10.13
C ASN A 102 -14.72 15.47 9.50
N ILE A 103 -14.92 15.64 8.20
CA ILE A 103 -14.26 16.70 7.42
C ILE A 103 -14.68 18.09 7.91
N ASP A 104 -15.95 18.30 8.27
CA ASP A 104 -16.44 19.60 8.73
C ASP A 104 -15.80 19.98 10.07
N ALA A 105 -15.70 19.02 11.00
CA ALA A 105 -15.02 19.25 12.26
C ALA A 105 -13.50 19.56 12.07
N GLU A 106 -12.86 18.99 11.05
CA GLU A 106 -11.46 19.33 10.74
C GLU A 106 -11.33 20.76 10.17
N TRP A 107 -12.28 21.19 9.34
CA TRP A 107 -12.30 22.57 8.85
C TRP A 107 -12.55 23.58 9.97
N ASP A 108 -13.45 23.27 10.91
CA ASP A 108 -13.71 24.10 12.08
C ASP A 108 -12.45 24.26 12.94
N ARG A 109 -11.68 23.16 13.12
CA ARG A 109 -10.39 23.21 13.83
C ARG A 109 -9.35 24.06 13.12
N ILE A 110 -9.25 23.96 11.79
CA ILE A 110 -8.34 24.77 10.98
C ILE A 110 -8.70 26.26 11.09
N ALA A 111 -10.00 26.57 11.17
CA ALA A 111 -10.49 27.93 11.30
C ALA A 111 -10.36 28.50 12.73
N SER A 112 -10.12 27.65 13.74
CA SER A 112 -10.06 28.05 15.15
C SER A 112 -8.75 28.78 15.47
N PRO A 113 -8.79 30.03 15.94
CA PRO A 113 -7.58 30.77 16.32
C PRO A 113 -6.84 30.08 17.48
N GLY A 114 -5.52 29.92 17.35
CA GLY A 114 -4.65 29.39 18.42
C GLY A 114 -4.55 27.86 18.47
N GLU A 115 -5.23 27.13 17.59
CA GLU A 115 -5.07 25.68 17.46
C GLU A 115 -4.06 25.31 16.37
N ALA A 116 -3.14 24.41 16.70
CA ALA A 116 -2.28 23.77 15.71
C ALA A 116 -2.97 22.53 15.13
N VAL A 117 -3.11 22.48 13.81
CA VAL A 117 -3.73 21.34 13.12
C VAL A 117 -2.66 20.49 12.44
N ILE A 118 -2.57 19.23 12.84
CA ILE A 118 -1.68 18.25 12.22
C ILE A 118 -2.47 17.47 11.15
N SER A 119 -1.88 17.35 9.96
CA SER A 119 -2.46 16.55 8.87
C SER A 119 -2.81 15.12 9.32
N VAL A 120 -3.98 14.64 8.94
CA VAL A 120 -4.53 13.35 9.41
C VAL A 120 -3.56 12.20 9.17
N TYR A 121 -2.90 12.15 8.01
CA TYR A 121 -1.92 11.09 7.68
C TYR A 121 -0.73 11.04 8.65
N ALA A 122 -0.41 12.16 9.30
CA ALA A 122 0.70 12.27 10.25
C ALA A 122 0.29 11.99 11.71
N ARG A 123 -1.01 11.76 11.95
CA ARG A 123 -1.52 11.42 13.28
C ARG A 123 -1.32 9.92 13.55
N GLY A 124 -0.96 9.57 14.77
CA GLY A 124 -0.83 8.20 15.22
C GLY A 124 0.49 7.53 14.80
N ARG A 125 0.42 6.28 14.35
CA ARG A 125 1.59 5.49 13.99
C ARG A 125 2.16 5.92 12.64
N ASP A 126 3.49 5.85 12.51
CA ASP A 126 4.17 6.07 11.23
C ASP A 126 3.62 5.13 10.14
N TYR A 127 2.90 5.71 9.18
CA TYR A 127 2.24 4.95 8.11
C TYR A 127 3.23 4.18 7.22
N HIS A 128 4.46 4.66 7.06
CA HIS A 128 5.49 3.95 6.31
C HIS A 128 5.79 2.59 6.95
N LYS A 129 5.89 2.55 8.29
CA LYS A 129 6.12 1.31 9.03
C LYS A 129 4.91 0.38 8.97
N VAL A 130 3.71 0.94 9.08
CA VAL A 130 2.45 0.18 8.99
C VAL A 130 2.30 -0.46 7.62
N LEU A 131 2.42 0.32 6.54
CA LEU A 131 2.32 -0.18 5.16
C LEU A 131 3.39 -1.21 4.85
N ARG A 132 4.65 -0.93 5.20
CA ARG A 132 5.76 -1.85 4.97
C ARG A 132 5.53 -3.19 5.67
N GLY A 133 5.12 -3.18 6.94
CA GLY A 133 4.85 -4.41 7.69
C GLY A 133 3.74 -5.25 7.06
N ARG A 134 2.63 -4.62 6.65
CA ARG A 134 1.51 -5.30 6.01
C ARG A 134 1.87 -5.81 4.60
N LEU A 135 2.64 -5.05 3.82
CA LEU A 135 3.12 -5.48 2.51
C LEU A 135 4.08 -6.66 2.62
N GLN A 136 4.95 -6.66 3.62
CA GLN A 136 5.87 -7.77 3.87
C GLN A 136 5.10 -9.04 4.27
N GLU A 137 4.07 -8.90 5.10
CA GLU A 137 3.19 -10.01 5.47
C GLU A 137 2.46 -10.56 4.24
N LEU A 138 1.88 -9.67 3.40
CA LEU A 138 1.23 -10.09 2.16
C LEU A 138 2.20 -10.83 1.23
N ALA A 139 3.43 -10.31 1.06
CA ALA A 139 4.45 -10.95 0.24
C ALA A 139 4.90 -12.32 0.78
N THR A 140 4.82 -12.54 2.09
CA THR A 140 5.15 -13.82 2.71
C THR A 140 4.06 -14.88 2.46
N ARG A 141 2.81 -14.43 2.28
CA ARG A 141 1.67 -15.31 2.01
C ARG A 141 1.58 -15.74 0.53
N ILE A 142 2.17 -14.98 -0.40
CA ILE A 142 2.22 -15.26 -1.83
C ILE A 142 3.30 -16.30 -2.14
#